data_629edf9998aab0ea6c6eba4f107e3e6f
#
_entry.id   629edf9998aab0ea6c6eba4f107e3e6f
#
_cell.length_a   1.000
_cell.length_b   1.000
_cell.length_c   1.000
_cell.angle_alpha   90.00
_cell.angle_beta   90.00
_cell.angle_gamma   90.00
#
_symmetry.space_group_name_H-M   'P 1'
#
loop_
_entity.id
_entity.type
_entity.pdbx_description
1 polymer ?
#
loop_
_entity_poly.entity_id
_entity_poly.type
_entity_poly.pdbx_seq_one_letter_code
_entity_poly.pdbx_strand_id
1 'polypeptide(L)'
;METVSFFAYLEEKIVEIVFQLFFLALVAFLLLFYSVDMMFVVSLAILLIIIQGLFQWCLYWKKRKDSQHIIDLVDGLEETYYIADILPKPKEFQNEAYYYALKKACKSMNDEISKITEERQEYQEYVESFAHEIKIPIGALSLTFDNTKNHALKKETDKIFHLVEQMLYYARSENTEKDYFVKQLNLGEVMHSVILKYRHALMENKVNINIHDMDNTVYTDEKWLTFILSQIIQNSIKYFNKQENQLTIYSEDLTTHVVLIIEDNGCGIKPSDISRVFEKGFTGSNRNKANATGMGLYLSKMLCDRLGLKIEISSKEDEYTRLIIIFPKGTVHNFSE
;
A
#
# COMPACT_ATOMS: atom_id res chain seq x y z
N MET A 1 14.63 20.42 8.32
CA MET A 1 15.43 21.23 7.38
C MET A 1 15.91 22.49 8.09
N GLU A 2 17.20 22.80 8.09
CA GLU A 2 17.71 24.02 8.74
C GLU A 2 17.16 25.24 7.99
N THR A 3 16.45 26.08 8.71
CA THR A 3 15.99 27.38 8.19
C THR A 3 17.21 28.20 7.75
N VAL A 4 17.14 28.82 6.58
CA VAL A 4 18.22 29.67 6.05
C VAL A 4 18.70 30.63 7.15
N SER A 5 19.94 30.40 7.63
CA SER A 5 20.54 31.21 8.68
C SER A 5 20.76 32.65 8.18
N PHE A 6 20.60 33.63 9.06
CA PHE A 6 20.93 35.02 8.73
C PHE A 6 22.37 35.20 8.23
N PHE A 7 23.30 34.39 8.74
CA PHE A 7 24.69 34.35 8.29
C PHE A 7 24.83 33.88 6.85
N ALA A 8 24.12 32.84 6.44
CA ALA A 8 24.13 32.36 5.05
C ALA A 8 23.56 33.42 4.08
N TYR A 9 22.53 34.17 4.52
CA TYR A 9 22.02 35.30 3.73
C TYR A 9 23.05 36.41 3.58
N LEU A 10 23.82 36.73 4.64
CA LEU A 10 24.87 37.75 4.58
C LEU A 10 26.04 37.31 3.67
N GLU A 11 26.41 36.02 3.68
CA GLU A 11 27.43 35.50 2.76
C GLU A 11 27.00 35.65 1.29
N GLU A 12 25.75 35.37 0.96
CA GLU A 12 25.20 35.59 -0.39
C GLU A 12 25.29 37.07 -0.82
N LYS A 13 25.13 38.00 0.13
CA LYS A 13 25.09 39.45 -0.12
C LYS A 13 26.43 40.17 0.14
N ILE A 14 27.51 39.42 0.44
CA ILE A 14 28.79 40.02 0.84
C ILE A 14 29.35 41.00 -0.18
N VAL A 15 29.22 40.72 -1.47
CA VAL A 15 29.70 41.60 -2.57
C VAL A 15 28.93 42.92 -2.58
N GLU A 16 27.61 42.85 -2.44
CA GLU A 16 26.75 44.05 -2.38
C GLU A 16 27.07 44.92 -1.15
N ILE A 17 27.25 44.29 0.02
CA ILE A 17 27.56 44.93 1.27
C ILE A 17 28.94 45.63 1.17
N VAL A 18 29.96 44.93 0.67
CA VAL A 18 31.30 45.48 0.47
C VAL A 18 31.27 46.69 -0.47
N PHE A 19 30.56 46.61 -1.59
CA PHE A 19 30.41 47.72 -2.55
C PHE A 19 29.72 48.92 -1.90
N GLN A 20 28.69 48.69 -1.09
CA GLN A 20 27.97 49.77 -0.37
C GLN A 20 28.87 50.43 0.68
N LEU A 21 29.66 49.67 1.43
CA LEU A 21 30.63 50.20 2.39
C LEU A 21 31.72 51.04 1.71
N PHE A 22 32.21 50.54 0.56
CA PHE A 22 33.18 51.30 -0.25
C PHE A 22 32.60 52.63 -0.74
N PHE A 23 31.36 52.63 -1.24
CA PHE A 23 30.67 53.82 -1.67
C PHE A 23 30.47 54.82 -0.50
N LEU A 24 30.10 54.32 0.67
CA LEU A 24 29.96 55.13 1.88
C LEU A 24 31.29 55.80 2.26
N ALA A 25 32.39 55.03 2.22
CA ALA A 25 33.75 55.56 2.50
C ALA A 25 34.18 56.63 1.49
N LEU A 26 33.84 56.45 0.20
CA LEU A 26 34.12 57.43 -0.84
C LEU A 26 33.35 58.73 -0.61
N VAL A 27 32.06 58.67 -0.25
CA VAL A 27 31.24 59.82 0.06
C VAL A 27 31.76 60.56 1.30
N ALA A 28 32.12 59.83 2.34
CA ALA A 28 32.73 60.41 3.54
C ALA A 28 34.04 61.13 3.24
N PHE A 29 34.90 60.51 2.39
CA PHE A 29 36.16 61.13 1.95
C PHE A 29 35.92 62.45 1.19
N LEU A 30 34.95 62.47 0.27
CA LEU A 30 34.60 63.66 -0.50
C LEU A 30 34.08 64.78 0.43
N LEU A 31 33.23 64.45 1.41
CA LEU A 31 32.71 65.45 2.35
C LEU A 31 33.82 66.03 3.22
N LEU A 32 34.80 65.30 3.67
CA LEU A 32 35.98 65.75 4.41
C LEU A 32 36.86 66.58 3.53
N PHE A 33 37.03 66.27 2.24
CA PHE A 33 37.81 67.08 1.30
C PHE A 33 37.21 68.46 1.08
N TYR A 34 35.88 68.60 1.14
CA TYR A 34 35.18 69.86 1.09
C TYR A 34 35.10 70.62 2.46
N SER A 35 35.92 70.15 3.45
CA SER A 35 36.01 70.85 4.78
C SER A 35 34.70 70.77 5.58
N VAL A 36 33.87 69.77 5.37
CA VAL A 36 32.67 69.57 6.20
C VAL A 36 33.09 69.07 7.59
N ASP A 37 32.39 69.57 8.63
CA ASP A 37 32.68 69.20 10.00
C ASP A 37 32.72 67.70 10.22
N MET A 38 33.82 67.22 10.84
CA MET A 38 34.05 65.78 11.05
C MET A 38 32.95 65.15 11.89
N MET A 39 32.38 65.83 12.89
CA MET A 39 31.28 65.25 13.69
C MET A 39 30.02 65.04 12.84
N PHE A 40 29.74 65.88 11.89
CA PHE A 40 28.63 65.79 10.97
C PHE A 40 28.83 64.55 10.03
N VAL A 41 30.03 64.38 9.47
CA VAL A 41 30.35 63.24 8.58
C VAL A 41 30.22 61.93 9.30
N VAL A 42 30.73 61.80 10.55
CA VAL A 42 30.61 60.59 11.36
C VAL A 42 29.16 60.28 11.72
N SER A 43 28.40 61.31 12.14
CA SER A 43 26.97 61.09 12.46
C SER A 43 26.15 60.64 11.27
N LEU A 44 26.41 61.21 10.08
CA LEU A 44 25.77 60.81 8.83
C LEU A 44 26.14 59.37 8.43
N ALA A 45 27.43 58.99 8.56
CA ALA A 45 27.89 57.66 8.26
C ALA A 45 27.23 56.58 9.19
N ILE A 46 27.14 56.86 10.47
CA ILE A 46 26.47 55.98 11.44
C ILE A 46 24.98 55.83 11.08
N LEU A 47 24.30 56.91 10.76
CA LEU A 47 22.89 56.88 10.35
C LEU A 47 22.67 56.04 9.10
N LEU A 48 23.53 56.20 8.09
CA LEU A 48 23.45 55.39 6.85
C LEU A 48 23.72 53.90 7.08
N ILE A 49 24.66 53.55 7.95
CA ILE A 49 24.93 52.16 8.33
C ILE A 49 23.71 51.55 9.03
N ILE A 50 23.07 52.29 9.95
CA ILE A 50 21.85 51.81 10.63
C ILE A 50 20.70 51.59 9.63
N ILE A 51 20.47 52.55 8.75
CA ILE A 51 19.43 52.41 7.70
C ILE A 51 19.70 51.21 6.80
N GLN A 52 20.95 51.02 6.40
CA GLN A 52 21.36 49.88 5.59
C GLN A 52 21.14 48.54 6.33
N GLY A 53 21.51 48.48 7.62
CA GLY A 53 21.27 47.30 8.43
C GLY A 53 19.79 46.91 8.56
N LEU A 54 18.93 47.94 8.81
CA LEU A 54 17.47 47.78 8.86
C LEU A 54 16.90 47.31 7.50
N PHE A 55 17.42 47.87 6.41
CA PHE A 55 16.99 47.44 5.06
C PHE A 55 17.34 46.01 4.76
N GLN A 56 18.57 45.58 5.06
CA GLN A 56 18.99 44.15 4.88
C GLN A 56 18.20 43.21 5.79
N TRP A 57 17.91 43.61 7.02
CA TRP A 57 17.06 42.85 7.94
C TRP A 57 15.64 42.69 7.38
N CYS A 58 15.03 43.74 6.83
CA CYS A 58 13.70 43.66 6.23
C CYS A 58 13.67 42.69 5.01
N LEU A 59 14.71 42.79 4.15
CA LEU A 59 14.84 41.86 3.00
C LEU A 59 15.03 40.41 3.40
N TYR A 60 15.83 40.17 4.44
CA TYR A 60 15.99 38.81 5.01
C TYR A 60 14.66 38.23 5.49
N TRP A 61 13.89 39.00 6.27
CA TRP A 61 12.59 38.54 6.77
C TRP A 61 11.60 38.24 5.64
N LYS A 62 11.61 39.07 4.60
CA LYS A 62 10.78 38.80 3.40
C LYS A 62 11.19 37.52 2.69
N LYS A 63 12.47 37.33 2.40
CA LYS A 63 12.97 36.07 1.77
C LYS A 63 12.69 34.83 2.63
N ARG A 64 12.87 34.95 3.94
CA ARG A 64 12.58 33.88 4.87
C ARG A 64 11.11 33.49 4.85
N LYS A 65 10.21 34.44 4.83
CA LYS A 65 8.75 34.20 4.76
C LYS A 65 8.35 33.54 3.44
N ASP A 66 8.90 34.03 2.32
CA ASP A 66 8.63 33.42 1.00
C ASP A 66 9.15 31.98 0.91
N SER A 67 10.35 31.70 1.46
CA SER A 67 10.90 30.33 1.52
C SER A 67 10.07 29.41 2.42
N GLN A 68 9.64 29.89 3.59
CA GLN A 68 8.81 29.12 4.50
C GLN A 68 7.47 28.76 3.86
N HIS A 69 6.85 29.69 3.15
CA HIS A 69 5.60 29.46 2.44
C HIS A 69 5.73 28.33 1.39
N ILE A 70 6.86 28.28 0.67
CA ILE A 70 7.13 27.19 -0.28
C ILE A 70 7.28 25.84 0.45
N ILE A 71 8.00 25.81 1.58
CA ILE A 71 8.17 24.60 2.39
C ILE A 71 6.80 24.11 2.89
N ASP A 72 5.99 25.00 3.45
CA ASP A 72 4.66 24.68 3.97
C ASP A 72 3.73 24.11 2.86
N LEU A 73 3.84 24.65 1.64
CA LEU A 73 3.11 24.12 0.48
C LEU A 73 3.56 22.68 0.13
N VAL A 74 4.86 22.41 0.18
CA VAL A 74 5.41 21.08 -0.12
C VAL A 74 5.01 20.05 0.93
N ASP A 75 5.13 20.44 2.21
CA ASP A 75 4.82 19.56 3.35
C ASP A 75 3.31 19.27 3.47
N GLY A 76 2.46 20.12 2.90
CA GLY A 76 1.02 19.92 2.84
C GLY A 76 0.52 19.06 1.67
N LEU A 77 1.41 18.62 0.77
CA LEU A 77 1.04 17.76 -0.35
C LEU A 77 1.09 16.27 0.05
N GLU A 78 0.01 15.54 -0.15
CA GLU A 78 0.00 14.08 -0.03
C GLU A 78 0.92 13.43 -1.06
N GLU A 79 0.97 13.99 -2.28
CA GLU A 79 1.81 13.50 -3.38
C GLU A 79 2.72 14.60 -3.91
N THR A 80 3.99 14.51 -3.60
CA THR A 80 5.00 15.55 -3.85
C THR A 80 5.29 15.82 -5.34
N TYR A 81 4.90 14.94 -6.25
CA TYR A 81 5.13 15.14 -7.69
C TYR A 81 4.22 16.20 -8.33
N TYR A 82 3.12 16.60 -7.66
CA TYR A 82 2.29 17.73 -8.09
C TYR A 82 2.88 19.11 -7.74
N ILE A 83 4.03 19.15 -7.06
CA ILE A 83 4.66 20.40 -6.63
C ILE A 83 4.87 21.40 -7.75
N ALA A 84 5.19 20.94 -8.96
CA ALA A 84 5.46 21.80 -10.10
C ALA A 84 4.23 22.59 -10.60
N ASP A 85 3.03 22.12 -10.32
CA ASP A 85 1.77 22.77 -10.72
C ASP A 85 1.33 23.82 -9.69
N ILE A 86 1.74 23.63 -8.44
CA ILE A 86 1.35 24.50 -7.30
C ILE A 86 2.39 25.58 -7.04
N LEU A 87 3.67 25.35 -7.40
CA LEU A 87 4.74 26.30 -7.15
C LEU A 87 4.54 27.61 -7.93
N PRO A 88 4.53 28.77 -7.26
CA PRO A 88 4.43 30.05 -7.95
C PRO A 88 5.68 30.31 -8.79
N LYS A 89 5.50 30.94 -9.96
CA LYS A 89 6.63 31.32 -10.81
C LYS A 89 7.58 32.26 -10.03
N PRO A 90 8.90 31.96 -10.01
CA PRO A 90 9.86 32.77 -9.28
C PRO A 90 9.95 34.21 -9.88
N LYS A 91 10.10 35.18 -9.00
CA LYS A 91 10.28 36.57 -9.39
C LYS A 91 11.76 36.92 -9.68
N GLU A 92 12.67 36.11 -9.16
CA GLU A 92 14.11 36.31 -9.29
C GLU A 92 14.65 35.52 -10.49
N PHE A 93 15.40 36.19 -11.36
CA PHE A 93 15.99 35.63 -12.56
C PHE A 93 16.85 34.38 -12.30
N GLN A 94 17.60 34.39 -11.18
CA GLN A 94 18.45 33.24 -10.79
C GLN A 94 17.65 31.95 -10.50
N ASN A 95 16.42 32.08 -10.06
CA ASN A 95 15.57 30.93 -9.71
C ASN A 95 14.74 30.42 -10.90
N GLU A 96 14.70 31.13 -12.03
CA GLU A 96 13.92 30.75 -13.20
C GLU A 96 14.43 29.46 -13.85
N ALA A 97 15.76 29.26 -13.92
CA ALA A 97 16.38 28.05 -14.46
C ALA A 97 16.09 26.82 -13.59
N TYR A 98 16.15 26.96 -12.25
CA TYR A 98 15.80 25.88 -11.32
C TYR A 98 14.31 25.53 -11.39
N TYR A 99 13.45 26.53 -11.44
CA TYR A 99 12.01 26.34 -11.62
C TYR A 99 11.69 25.59 -12.92
N TYR A 100 12.31 25.98 -14.04
CA TYR A 100 12.13 25.30 -15.31
C TYR A 100 12.62 23.84 -15.27
N ALA A 101 13.80 23.60 -14.69
CA ALA A 101 14.35 22.28 -14.53
C ALA A 101 13.45 21.37 -13.67
N LEU A 102 12.98 21.90 -12.54
CA LEU A 102 12.05 21.20 -11.64
C LEU A 102 10.73 20.89 -12.36
N LYS A 103 10.13 21.86 -13.02
CA LYS A 103 8.88 21.67 -13.76
C LYS A 103 8.99 20.62 -14.86
N LYS A 104 10.12 20.62 -15.58
CA LYS A 104 10.40 19.63 -16.62
C LYS A 104 10.60 18.23 -16.03
N ALA A 105 11.31 18.11 -14.90
CA ALA A 105 11.52 16.85 -14.21
C ALA A 105 10.20 16.28 -13.67
N CYS A 106 9.40 17.09 -12.97
CA CYS A 106 8.10 16.66 -12.46
C CYS A 106 7.14 16.27 -13.59
N LYS A 107 7.10 17.03 -14.68
CA LYS A 107 6.29 16.65 -15.84
C LYS A 107 6.73 15.29 -16.41
N SER A 108 8.04 15.06 -16.60
CA SER A 108 8.54 13.78 -17.08
C SER A 108 8.22 12.63 -16.15
N MET A 109 8.28 12.86 -14.81
CA MET A 109 7.88 11.86 -13.82
C MET A 109 6.38 11.56 -13.89
N ASN A 110 5.53 12.58 -14.01
CA ASN A 110 4.08 12.39 -14.15
C ASN A 110 3.71 11.64 -15.41
N ASP A 111 4.34 11.98 -16.54
CA ASP A 111 4.13 11.29 -17.81
C ASP A 111 4.52 9.81 -17.70
N GLU A 112 5.63 9.47 -17.00
CA GLU A 112 6.08 8.09 -16.79
C GLU A 112 5.16 7.33 -15.81
N ILE A 113 4.74 7.97 -14.71
CA ILE A 113 3.78 7.38 -13.75
C ILE A 113 2.45 7.07 -14.46
N SER A 114 1.94 8.02 -15.25
CA SER A 114 0.69 7.83 -16.01
C SER A 114 0.80 6.67 -16.98
N LYS A 115 1.92 6.58 -17.70
CA LYS A 115 2.19 5.48 -18.65
C LYS A 115 2.26 4.13 -17.95
N ILE A 116 2.99 4.02 -16.83
CA ILE A 116 3.10 2.77 -16.05
C ILE A 116 1.71 2.38 -15.51
N THR A 117 0.92 3.35 -15.07
CA THR A 117 -0.43 3.10 -14.56
C THR A 117 -1.37 2.59 -15.66
N GLU A 118 -1.31 3.19 -16.86
CA GLU A 118 -2.08 2.77 -18.02
C GLU A 118 -1.69 1.36 -18.49
N GLU A 119 -0.38 1.08 -18.67
CA GLU A 119 0.12 -0.25 -19.01
C GLU A 119 -0.29 -1.33 -17.98
N ARG A 120 -0.30 -0.97 -16.70
CA ARG A 120 -0.74 -1.85 -15.62
C ARG A 120 -2.23 -2.15 -15.69
N GLN A 121 -3.04 -1.14 -15.98
CA GLN A 121 -4.49 -1.31 -16.15
C GLN A 121 -4.81 -2.17 -17.38
N GLU A 122 -4.19 -1.90 -18.53
CA GLU A 122 -4.35 -2.71 -19.74
C GLU A 122 -3.98 -4.17 -19.50
N TYR A 123 -2.87 -4.42 -18.80
CA TYR A 123 -2.45 -5.77 -18.44
C TYR A 123 -3.48 -6.48 -17.56
N GLN A 124 -4.06 -5.78 -16.61
CA GLN A 124 -5.10 -6.34 -15.74
C GLN A 124 -6.36 -6.69 -16.54
N GLU A 125 -6.87 -5.77 -17.36
CA GLU A 125 -8.05 -6.01 -18.23
C GLU A 125 -7.81 -7.22 -19.14
N TYR A 126 -6.60 -7.34 -19.69
CA TYR A 126 -6.20 -8.50 -20.48
C TYR A 126 -6.26 -9.81 -19.66
N VAL A 127 -5.70 -9.83 -18.45
CA VAL A 127 -5.72 -11.00 -17.56
C VAL A 127 -7.15 -11.38 -17.19
N GLU A 128 -8.03 -10.41 -16.90
CA GLU A 128 -9.43 -10.66 -16.58
C GLU A 128 -10.21 -11.25 -17.75
N SER A 129 -10.05 -10.67 -18.94
CA SER A 129 -10.67 -11.19 -20.16
C SER A 129 -10.20 -12.60 -20.47
N PHE A 130 -8.89 -12.83 -20.43
CA PHE A 130 -8.28 -14.13 -20.68
C PHE A 130 -8.73 -15.20 -19.68
N ALA A 131 -8.79 -14.85 -18.38
CA ALA A 131 -9.30 -15.74 -17.36
C ALA A 131 -10.76 -16.12 -17.59
N HIS A 132 -11.59 -15.15 -18.03
CA HIS A 132 -13.00 -15.41 -18.35
C HIS A 132 -13.13 -16.34 -19.56
N GLU A 133 -12.37 -16.11 -20.63
CA GLU A 133 -12.38 -16.95 -21.83
C GLU A 133 -11.92 -18.39 -21.57
N ILE A 134 -10.92 -18.58 -20.68
CA ILE A 134 -10.46 -19.93 -20.29
C ILE A 134 -11.47 -20.65 -19.40
N LYS A 135 -12.19 -19.95 -18.53
CA LYS A 135 -13.21 -20.57 -17.65
C LYS A 135 -14.32 -21.28 -18.45
N ILE A 136 -14.69 -20.76 -19.62
CA ILE A 136 -15.73 -21.32 -20.45
C ILE A 136 -15.39 -22.75 -20.94
N PRO A 137 -14.26 -23.00 -21.64
CA PRO A 137 -13.90 -24.35 -22.08
C PRO A 137 -13.59 -25.28 -20.90
N ILE A 138 -13.03 -24.79 -19.81
CA ILE A 138 -12.81 -25.59 -18.59
C ILE A 138 -14.16 -26.05 -18.02
N GLY A 139 -15.15 -25.18 -17.96
CA GLY A 139 -16.51 -25.53 -17.52
C GLY A 139 -17.15 -26.61 -18.40
N ALA A 140 -17.02 -26.49 -19.73
CA ALA A 140 -17.49 -27.49 -20.67
C ALA A 140 -16.80 -28.86 -20.49
N LEU A 141 -15.48 -28.86 -20.30
CA LEU A 141 -14.71 -30.08 -19.99
C LEU A 141 -15.16 -30.71 -18.67
N SER A 142 -15.34 -29.91 -17.60
CA SER A 142 -15.80 -30.39 -16.30
C SER A 142 -17.16 -31.08 -16.41
N LEU A 143 -18.13 -30.49 -17.12
CA LEU A 143 -19.44 -31.10 -17.38
C LEU A 143 -19.33 -32.40 -18.19
N THR A 144 -18.45 -32.43 -19.19
CA THR A 144 -18.23 -33.63 -20.02
C THR A 144 -17.66 -34.79 -19.17
N PHE A 145 -16.72 -34.48 -18.28
CA PHE A 145 -16.12 -35.50 -17.39
C PHE A 145 -17.06 -35.94 -16.29
N ASP A 146 -17.96 -35.09 -15.81
CA ASP A 146 -19.05 -35.50 -14.91
C ASP A 146 -19.99 -36.46 -15.61
N ASN A 147 -20.44 -36.17 -16.83
CA ASN A 147 -21.34 -37.01 -17.61
C ASN A 147 -20.70 -38.38 -17.95
N THR A 148 -19.40 -38.41 -18.21
CA THR A 148 -18.66 -39.65 -18.52
C THR A 148 -18.13 -40.35 -17.27
N LYS A 149 -18.41 -39.82 -16.07
CA LYS A 149 -17.92 -40.33 -14.77
C LYS A 149 -16.40 -40.50 -14.71
N ASN A 150 -15.67 -39.67 -15.46
CA ASN A 150 -14.22 -39.69 -15.46
C ASN A 150 -13.66 -38.79 -14.34
N HIS A 151 -13.67 -39.31 -13.13
CA HIS A 151 -13.25 -38.56 -11.95
C HIS A 151 -11.79 -38.08 -11.97
N ALA A 152 -10.89 -38.82 -12.65
CA ALA A 152 -9.48 -38.43 -12.75
C ALA A 152 -9.30 -37.16 -13.58
N LEU A 153 -9.92 -37.08 -14.76
CA LEU A 153 -9.85 -35.94 -15.63
C LEU A 153 -10.61 -34.74 -15.03
N LYS A 154 -11.74 -34.97 -14.36
CA LYS A 154 -12.45 -33.93 -13.63
C LYS A 154 -11.54 -33.27 -12.58
N LYS A 155 -10.84 -34.05 -11.77
CA LYS A 155 -9.92 -33.57 -10.73
C LYS A 155 -8.81 -32.66 -11.32
N GLU A 156 -8.27 -33.02 -12.49
CA GLU A 156 -7.27 -32.19 -13.16
C GLU A 156 -7.89 -30.90 -13.72
N THR A 157 -9.11 -30.97 -14.25
CA THR A 157 -9.87 -29.79 -14.72
C THR A 157 -10.17 -28.83 -13.59
N ASP A 158 -10.60 -29.33 -12.43
CA ASP A 158 -10.86 -28.52 -11.24
C ASP A 158 -9.58 -27.84 -10.73
N LYS A 159 -8.42 -28.48 -10.83
CA LYS A 159 -7.12 -27.84 -10.52
C LYS A 159 -6.81 -26.67 -11.46
N ILE A 160 -7.02 -26.86 -12.77
CA ILE A 160 -6.79 -25.80 -13.77
C ILE A 160 -7.73 -24.61 -13.47
N PHE A 161 -9.00 -24.88 -13.21
CA PHE A 161 -9.98 -23.86 -12.85
C PHE A 161 -9.53 -23.06 -11.63
N HIS A 162 -9.03 -23.74 -10.60
CA HIS A 162 -8.54 -23.10 -9.40
C HIS A 162 -7.30 -22.21 -9.65
N LEU A 163 -6.36 -22.65 -10.50
CA LEU A 163 -5.20 -21.85 -10.88
C LEU A 163 -5.60 -20.57 -11.64
N VAL A 164 -6.59 -20.66 -12.52
CA VAL A 164 -7.15 -19.51 -13.24
C VAL A 164 -7.84 -18.56 -12.25
N GLU A 165 -8.56 -19.07 -11.26
CA GLU A 165 -9.13 -18.23 -10.20
C GLU A 165 -8.04 -17.51 -9.38
N GLN A 166 -6.98 -18.21 -8.99
CA GLN A 166 -5.85 -17.60 -8.28
C GLN A 166 -5.21 -16.48 -9.10
N MET A 167 -5.00 -16.70 -10.42
CA MET A 167 -4.46 -15.69 -11.32
C MET A 167 -5.37 -14.45 -11.40
N LEU A 168 -6.68 -14.66 -11.50
CA LEU A 168 -7.67 -13.57 -11.55
C LEU A 168 -7.67 -12.74 -10.26
N TYR A 169 -7.70 -13.41 -9.10
CA TYR A 169 -7.67 -12.70 -7.82
C TYR A 169 -6.34 -11.98 -7.58
N TYR A 170 -5.22 -12.55 -8.07
CA TYR A 170 -3.93 -11.87 -8.02
C TYR A 170 -3.94 -10.59 -8.86
N ALA A 171 -4.42 -10.65 -10.11
CA ALA A 171 -4.53 -9.48 -10.98
C ALA A 171 -5.40 -8.37 -10.38
N ARG A 172 -6.58 -8.73 -9.83
CA ARG A 172 -7.48 -7.78 -9.17
C ARG A 172 -6.92 -7.17 -7.89
N SER A 173 -6.15 -7.95 -7.14
CA SER A 173 -5.57 -7.47 -5.88
C SER A 173 -4.43 -6.48 -6.06
N GLU A 174 -3.82 -6.37 -7.23
CA GLU A 174 -2.77 -5.38 -7.51
C GLU A 174 -3.30 -3.98 -7.81
N ASN A 175 -4.59 -3.82 -8.13
CA ASN A 175 -5.18 -2.51 -8.43
C ASN A 175 -5.56 -1.73 -7.18
N THR A 176 -5.32 -0.41 -7.24
CA THR A 176 -5.62 0.54 -6.16
C THR A 176 -7.09 0.96 -6.15
N GLU A 177 -7.82 0.80 -7.23
CA GLU A 177 -9.24 1.09 -7.29
C GLU A 177 -10.05 -0.04 -6.64
N LYS A 178 -10.95 0.36 -5.74
CA LYS A 178 -11.75 -0.52 -4.86
C LYS A 178 -12.74 -1.37 -5.66
N ASP A 179 -12.29 -2.52 -6.16
CA ASP A 179 -13.12 -3.49 -6.90
C ASP A 179 -13.90 -4.44 -5.96
N TYR A 180 -14.04 -4.08 -4.66
CA TYR A 180 -14.75 -4.87 -3.67
C TYR A 180 -15.95 -4.14 -3.10
N PHE A 181 -17.03 -4.88 -2.90
CA PHE A 181 -18.29 -4.37 -2.38
C PHE A 181 -18.54 -4.86 -0.95
N VAL A 182 -18.29 -3.98 0.02
CA VAL A 182 -18.50 -4.29 1.44
C VAL A 182 -20.00 -4.31 1.76
N LYS A 183 -20.47 -5.44 2.27
CA LYS A 183 -21.84 -5.60 2.78
C LYS A 183 -21.85 -6.40 4.08
N GLN A 184 -22.95 -6.35 4.80
CA GLN A 184 -23.16 -7.19 5.97
C GLN A 184 -23.36 -8.65 5.56
N LEU A 185 -22.61 -9.57 6.14
CA LEU A 185 -22.63 -11.00 5.84
C LEU A 185 -22.75 -11.81 7.12
N ASN A 186 -23.51 -12.90 7.05
CA ASN A 186 -23.50 -13.94 8.09
C ASN A 186 -22.34 -14.92 7.79
N LEU A 187 -21.44 -15.13 8.75
CA LEU A 187 -20.29 -16.02 8.58
C LEU A 187 -20.68 -17.48 8.35
N GLY A 188 -21.76 -17.91 8.98
CA GLY A 188 -22.29 -19.28 8.83
C GLY A 188 -22.79 -19.56 7.41
N GLU A 189 -23.50 -18.61 6.80
CA GLU A 189 -23.99 -18.75 5.42
C GLU A 189 -22.83 -18.84 4.42
N VAL A 190 -21.82 -17.94 4.55
CA VAL A 190 -20.65 -17.95 3.67
C VAL A 190 -19.86 -19.23 3.85
N MET A 191 -19.60 -19.66 5.08
CA MET A 191 -18.88 -20.91 5.37
C MET A 191 -19.64 -22.13 4.86
N HIS A 192 -20.95 -22.17 5.04
CA HIS A 192 -21.78 -23.27 4.54
C HIS A 192 -21.62 -23.42 3.01
N SER A 193 -21.63 -22.31 2.27
CA SER A 193 -21.46 -22.31 0.81
C SER A 193 -20.09 -22.90 0.41
N VAL A 194 -19.03 -22.54 1.14
CA VAL A 194 -17.67 -23.05 0.93
C VAL A 194 -17.58 -24.53 1.24
N ILE A 195 -18.13 -25.00 2.35
CA ILE A 195 -18.13 -26.43 2.70
C ILE A 195 -18.90 -27.27 1.67
N LEU A 196 -20.05 -26.78 1.19
CA LEU A 196 -20.80 -27.43 0.12
C LEU A 196 -19.97 -27.56 -1.17
N LYS A 197 -19.22 -26.54 -1.54
CA LYS A 197 -18.34 -26.56 -2.71
C LYS A 197 -17.30 -27.70 -2.61
N TYR A 198 -16.75 -27.95 -1.43
CA TYR A 198 -15.71 -28.96 -1.20
C TYR A 198 -16.19 -30.28 -0.61
N ARG A 199 -17.53 -30.51 -0.53
CA ARG A 199 -18.13 -31.67 0.13
C ARG A 199 -17.56 -33.01 -0.33
N HIS A 200 -17.36 -33.20 -1.64
CA HIS A 200 -16.82 -34.45 -2.17
C HIS A 200 -15.39 -34.74 -1.71
N ALA A 201 -14.52 -33.72 -1.76
CA ALA A 201 -13.14 -33.86 -1.31
C ALA A 201 -13.05 -34.07 0.21
N LEU A 202 -13.92 -33.43 0.99
CA LEU A 202 -14.02 -33.64 2.44
C LEU A 202 -14.50 -35.06 2.77
N MET A 203 -15.49 -35.59 2.04
CA MET A 203 -15.98 -36.94 2.19
C MET A 203 -14.95 -38.01 1.77
N GLU A 204 -14.25 -37.82 0.64
CA GLU A 204 -13.15 -38.71 0.20
C GLU A 204 -12.05 -38.82 1.27
N ASN A 205 -11.72 -37.73 1.92
CA ASN A 205 -10.70 -37.69 2.99
C ASN A 205 -11.26 -38.03 4.36
N LYS A 206 -12.53 -38.48 4.46
CA LYS A 206 -13.22 -38.88 5.71
C LYS A 206 -13.07 -37.83 6.82
N VAL A 207 -13.24 -36.55 6.46
CA VAL A 207 -13.09 -35.42 7.39
C VAL A 207 -14.31 -35.33 8.30
N ASN A 208 -14.08 -35.36 9.59
CA ASN A 208 -15.09 -35.02 10.59
C ASN A 208 -15.13 -33.48 10.73
N ILE A 209 -16.28 -32.89 10.40
CA ILE A 209 -16.44 -31.43 10.40
C ILE A 209 -17.25 -31.04 11.62
N ASN A 210 -16.67 -30.19 12.47
CA ASN A 210 -17.32 -29.59 13.63
C ASN A 210 -17.48 -28.09 13.41
N ILE A 211 -18.73 -27.62 13.23
CA ILE A 211 -19.05 -26.21 13.02
C ILE A 211 -19.97 -25.77 14.17
N HIS A 212 -19.58 -24.72 14.88
CA HIS A 212 -20.38 -24.18 15.97
C HIS A 212 -20.19 -22.63 16.09
N ASP A 213 -21.08 -21.95 16.78
CA ASP A 213 -21.01 -20.51 17.07
C ASP A 213 -20.80 -19.60 15.84
N MET A 214 -21.51 -19.92 14.73
CA MET A 214 -21.32 -19.24 13.43
C MET A 214 -22.38 -18.17 13.11
N ASP A 215 -23.20 -17.75 14.08
CA ASP A 215 -24.28 -16.79 13.86
C ASP A 215 -23.80 -15.32 13.76
N ASN A 216 -22.50 -15.09 13.88
CA ASN A 216 -21.90 -13.78 13.85
C ASN A 216 -21.96 -13.13 12.48
N THR A 217 -22.23 -11.81 12.46
CA THR A 217 -22.26 -11.00 11.24
C THR A 217 -21.03 -10.09 11.15
N VAL A 218 -20.50 -9.92 9.93
CA VAL A 218 -19.33 -9.10 9.63
C VAL A 218 -19.57 -8.21 8.41
N TYR A 219 -18.80 -7.14 8.25
CA TYR A 219 -18.82 -6.27 7.08
C TYR A 219 -17.60 -6.54 6.21
N THR A 220 -17.82 -7.10 5.01
CA THR A 220 -16.74 -7.42 4.07
C THR A 220 -17.31 -7.74 2.68
N ASP A 221 -16.45 -8.01 1.69
CA ASP A 221 -16.85 -8.51 0.37
C ASP A 221 -17.05 -10.02 0.39
N GLU A 222 -18.22 -10.47 -0.05
CA GLU A 222 -18.60 -11.89 -0.04
C GLU A 222 -17.73 -12.73 -0.98
N LYS A 223 -17.41 -12.21 -2.18
CA LYS A 223 -16.64 -12.96 -3.17
C LYS A 223 -15.20 -13.15 -2.71
N TRP A 224 -14.60 -12.10 -2.17
CA TRP A 224 -13.23 -12.14 -1.65
C TRP A 224 -13.13 -13.02 -0.40
N LEU A 225 -14.08 -12.89 0.53
CA LEU A 225 -14.14 -13.76 1.71
C LEU A 225 -14.32 -15.23 1.31
N THR A 226 -15.25 -15.53 0.39
CA THR A 226 -15.47 -16.90 -0.13
C THR A 226 -14.21 -17.47 -0.76
N PHE A 227 -13.43 -16.66 -1.49
CA PHE A 227 -12.15 -17.08 -2.05
C PHE A 227 -11.13 -17.38 -0.95
N ILE A 228 -10.94 -16.48 0.03
CA ILE A 228 -10.03 -16.67 1.17
C ILE A 228 -10.36 -17.98 1.90
N LEU A 229 -11.63 -18.18 2.25
CA LEU A 229 -12.08 -19.40 2.94
C LEU A 229 -11.86 -20.64 2.08
N SER A 230 -12.09 -20.54 0.77
CA SER A 230 -11.82 -21.64 -0.19
C SER A 230 -10.33 -22.03 -0.19
N GLN A 231 -9.40 -21.06 -0.16
CA GLN A 231 -7.97 -21.34 -0.08
C GLN A 231 -7.60 -22.05 1.21
N ILE A 232 -8.18 -21.65 2.34
CA ILE A 232 -7.94 -22.24 3.66
C ILE A 232 -8.45 -23.69 3.69
N ILE A 233 -9.69 -23.93 3.28
CA ILE A 233 -10.28 -25.28 3.25
C ILE A 233 -9.52 -26.22 2.30
N GLN A 234 -9.09 -25.73 1.14
CA GLN A 234 -8.25 -26.53 0.22
C GLN A 234 -6.90 -26.88 0.84
N ASN A 235 -6.28 -25.94 1.57
CA ASN A 235 -5.04 -26.23 2.27
C ASN A 235 -5.26 -27.31 3.33
N SER A 236 -6.31 -27.23 4.16
CA SER A 236 -6.65 -28.27 5.13
C SER A 236 -6.82 -29.63 4.45
N ILE A 237 -7.62 -29.72 3.38
CA ILE A 237 -7.82 -30.98 2.61
C ILE A 237 -6.50 -31.53 2.08
N LYS A 238 -5.63 -30.68 1.57
CA LYS A 238 -4.34 -31.06 1.01
C LYS A 238 -3.36 -31.63 2.03
N TYR A 239 -3.39 -31.09 3.25
CA TYR A 239 -2.43 -31.42 4.30
C TYR A 239 -2.94 -32.39 5.36
N PHE A 240 -4.15 -32.88 5.22
CA PHE A 240 -4.61 -34.03 6.01
C PHE A 240 -3.74 -35.27 5.81
N ASN A 241 -3.36 -35.91 6.92
CA ASN A 241 -2.49 -37.08 6.91
C ASN A 241 -2.81 -38.11 8.01
N LYS A 242 -3.92 -37.91 8.74
CA LYS A 242 -4.33 -38.83 9.82
C LYS A 242 -5.40 -39.81 9.37
N GLN A 243 -5.62 -40.86 10.16
CA GLN A 243 -6.70 -41.83 9.93
C GLN A 243 -8.07 -41.17 10.16
N GLU A 244 -8.15 -40.28 11.16
CA GLU A 244 -9.32 -39.50 11.49
C GLU A 244 -8.97 -38.01 11.30
N ASN A 245 -9.32 -37.46 10.14
CA ASN A 245 -9.14 -36.07 9.84
C ASN A 245 -10.26 -35.25 10.48
N GLN A 246 -9.91 -34.16 11.10
CA GLN A 246 -10.86 -33.27 11.79
C GLN A 246 -10.69 -31.82 11.32
N LEU A 247 -11.82 -31.15 11.08
CA LEU A 247 -11.88 -29.72 10.74
C LEU A 247 -12.86 -29.05 11.69
N THR A 248 -12.37 -28.15 12.52
CA THR A 248 -13.18 -27.37 13.48
C THR A 248 -13.27 -25.94 13.01
N ILE A 249 -14.48 -25.38 12.96
CA ILE A 249 -14.75 -24.02 12.48
C ILE A 249 -15.70 -23.35 13.47
N TYR A 250 -15.33 -22.20 13.98
CA TYR A 250 -16.17 -21.42 14.89
C TYR A 250 -15.83 -19.93 14.83
N SER A 251 -16.73 -19.12 15.33
CA SER A 251 -16.50 -17.67 15.45
C SER A 251 -16.77 -17.18 16.87
N GLU A 252 -16.02 -16.16 17.27
CA GLU A 252 -16.15 -15.49 18.57
C GLU A 252 -16.47 -14.03 18.35
N ASP A 253 -17.50 -13.55 19.06
CA ASP A 253 -17.88 -12.14 19.03
C ASP A 253 -17.26 -11.41 20.24
N LEU A 254 -16.18 -10.64 19.96
CA LEU A 254 -15.49 -9.83 20.96
C LEU A 254 -15.94 -8.37 20.88
N THR A 255 -15.63 -7.57 21.89
CA THR A 255 -16.09 -6.18 22.00
C THR A 255 -15.67 -5.32 20.80
N THR A 256 -14.44 -5.51 20.28
CA THR A 256 -13.84 -4.67 19.23
C THR A 256 -13.79 -5.35 17.87
N HIS A 257 -13.96 -6.65 17.80
CA HIS A 257 -13.82 -7.43 16.57
C HIS A 257 -14.57 -8.77 16.67
N VAL A 258 -14.86 -9.36 15.51
CA VAL A 258 -15.29 -10.74 15.38
C VAL A 258 -14.10 -11.56 14.91
N VAL A 259 -13.93 -12.76 15.46
CA VAL A 259 -12.85 -13.67 15.08
C VAL A 259 -13.46 -14.92 14.48
N LEU A 260 -12.97 -15.33 13.30
CA LEU A 260 -13.28 -16.61 12.68
C LEU A 260 -12.07 -17.53 12.81
N ILE A 261 -12.25 -18.68 13.39
CA ILE A 261 -11.22 -19.69 13.62
C ILE A 261 -11.50 -20.92 12.77
N ILE A 262 -10.49 -21.37 12.03
CA ILE A 262 -10.52 -22.58 11.22
C ILE A 262 -9.31 -23.42 11.61
N GLU A 263 -9.55 -24.60 12.20
CA GLU A 263 -8.50 -25.48 12.69
C GLU A 263 -8.61 -26.86 12.06
N ASP A 264 -7.52 -27.34 11.51
CA ASP A 264 -7.37 -28.72 11.04
C ASP A 264 -6.33 -29.48 11.88
N ASN A 265 -6.52 -30.78 12.00
CA ASN A 265 -5.60 -31.68 12.69
C ASN A 265 -4.60 -32.32 11.72
N GLY A 266 -4.26 -31.68 10.60
CA GLY A 266 -3.35 -32.18 9.58
C GLY A 266 -1.89 -32.34 10.04
N CYS A 267 -0.96 -32.30 9.08
CA CYS A 267 0.47 -32.46 9.37
C CYS A 267 1.11 -31.27 10.10
N GLY A 268 0.37 -30.17 10.33
CA GLY A 268 0.93 -28.98 10.95
C GLY A 268 2.04 -28.31 10.11
N ILE A 269 2.66 -27.29 10.71
CA ILE A 269 3.71 -26.51 10.08
C ILE A 269 4.92 -26.46 11.01
N LYS A 270 6.12 -26.63 10.46
CA LYS A 270 7.36 -26.51 11.23
C LYS A 270 7.53 -25.10 11.80
N PRO A 271 8.05 -24.96 13.02
CA PRO A 271 8.28 -23.63 13.62
C PRO A 271 9.12 -22.70 12.73
N SER A 272 10.09 -23.23 12.00
CA SER A 272 10.94 -22.47 11.06
C SER A 272 10.17 -21.88 9.86
N ASP A 273 9.03 -22.46 9.53
CA ASP A 273 8.27 -22.13 8.33
C ASP A 273 7.08 -21.19 8.62
N ILE A 274 6.61 -21.12 9.88
CA ILE A 274 5.41 -20.38 10.29
C ILE A 274 5.48 -18.91 9.88
N SER A 275 6.61 -18.25 10.06
CA SER A 275 6.78 -16.84 9.70
C SER A 275 6.73 -16.58 8.18
N ARG A 276 6.90 -17.62 7.37
CA ARG A 276 7.05 -17.53 5.93
C ARG A 276 5.84 -18.06 5.13
N VAL A 277 4.85 -18.64 5.79
CA VAL A 277 3.70 -19.25 5.09
C VAL A 277 2.89 -18.28 4.24
N PHE A 278 2.98 -16.99 4.54
CA PHE A 278 2.34 -15.91 3.77
C PHE A 278 3.26 -15.29 2.70
N GLU A 279 4.52 -15.75 2.56
CA GLU A 279 5.41 -15.26 1.51
C GLU A 279 4.98 -15.80 0.14
N LYS A 280 5.14 -14.97 -0.92
CA LYS A 280 4.81 -15.33 -2.30
C LYS A 280 5.62 -16.55 -2.76
N GLY A 281 4.91 -17.61 -3.18
CA GLY A 281 5.55 -18.82 -3.71
C GLY A 281 6.16 -19.74 -2.65
N PHE A 282 5.95 -19.50 -1.37
CA PHE A 282 6.46 -20.36 -0.31
C PHE A 282 5.65 -21.66 -0.19
N THR A 283 6.31 -22.81 -0.23
CA THR A 283 5.66 -24.12 -0.20
C THR A 283 6.08 -25.00 0.99
N GLY A 284 6.89 -24.50 1.90
CA GLY A 284 7.42 -25.23 3.05
C GLY A 284 8.38 -26.35 2.68
N SER A 285 8.90 -27.05 3.70
CA SER A 285 9.81 -28.19 3.53
C SER A 285 9.12 -29.46 2.97
N ASN A 286 7.78 -29.50 2.96
CA ASN A 286 6.97 -30.60 2.42
C ASN A 286 6.74 -30.50 0.89
N ARG A 287 7.72 -30.04 0.14
CA ARG A 287 7.70 -29.86 -1.34
C ARG A 287 7.27 -31.08 -2.14
N ASN A 288 7.34 -32.27 -1.56
CA ASN A 288 7.02 -33.57 -2.21
C ASN A 288 5.51 -33.87 -2.33
N LYS A 289 4.63 -33.07 -1.69
CA LYS A 289 3.19 -33.16 -1.98
C LYS A 289 2.91 -32.34 -3.23
N ALA A 290 2.80 -33.06 -4.35
CA ALA A 290 2.62 -32.55 -5.70
C ALA A 290 1.77 -31.28 -5.82
N ASN A 291 2.27 -30.29 -6.58
CA ASN A 291 1.54 -29.13 -7.08
C ASN A 291 1.18 -28.01 -6.08
N ALA A 292 2.02 -27.72 -5.07
CA ALA A 292 1.85 -26.49 -4.28
C ALA A 292 2.45 -25.29 -5.02
N THR A 293 1.63 -24.31 -5.40
CA THR A 293 2.07 -23.05 -6.02
C THR A 293 2.65 -22.07 -5.00
N GLY A 294 2.35 -22.25 -3.70
CA GLY A 294 2.69 -21.28 -2.66
C GLY A 294 1.93 -19.96 -2.76
N MET A 295 0.89 -19.90 -3.60
CA MET A 295 0.12 -18.66 -3.84
C MET A 295 -1.12 -18.52 -2.94
N GLY A 296 -1.69 -19.63 -2.44
CA GLY A 296 -2.98 -19.63 -1.74
C GLY A 296 -3.00 -18.76 -0.48
N LEU A 297 -2.10 -19.03 0.49
CA LEU A 297 -2.03 -18.23 1.73
C LEU A 297 -1.51 -16.83 1.49
N TYR A 298 -0.56 -16.63 0.55
CA TYR A 298 -0.11 -15.32 0.13
C TYR A 298 -1.29 -14.45 -0.36
N LEU A 299 -2.11 -15.00 -1.28
CA LEU A 299 -3.32 -14.31 -1.77
C LEU A 299 -4.32 -14.05 -0.65
N SER A 300 -4.54 -15.04 0.23
CA SER A 300 -5.43 -14.85 1.38
C SER A 300 -4.99 -13.69 2.27
N LYS A 301 -3.70 -13.58 2.57
CA LYS A 301 -3.13 -12.47 3.34
C LYS A 301 -3.32 -11.14 2.63
N MET A 302 -2.97 -11.08 1.35
CA MET A 302 -3.07 -9.86 0.55
C MET A 302 -4.53 -9.36 0.43
N LEU A 303 -5.48 -10.27 0.23
CA LEU A 303 -6.91 -9.91 0.17
C LEU A 303 -7.45 -9.50 1.54
N CYS A 304 -7.04 -10.14 2.64
CA CYS A 304 -7.38 -9.71 3.99
C CYS A 304 -6.89 -8.29 4.25
N ASP A 305 -5.63 -7.99 3.91
CA ASP A 305 -5.05 -6.64 4.10
C ASP A 305 -5.83 -5.58 3.31
N ARG A 306 -6.25 -5.88 2.07
CA ARG A 306 -7.08 -5.00 1.25
C ARG A 306 -8.48 -4.76 1.82
N LEU A 307 -9.06 -5.76 2.46
CA LEU A 307 -10.37 -5.67 3.12
C LEU A 307 -10.28 -5.05 4.52
N GLY A 308 -9.09 -4.65 4.98
CA GLY A 308 -8.87 -4.18 6.35
C GLY A 308 -9.02 -5.27 7.41
N LEU A 309 -8.91 -6.54 7.01
CA LEU A 309 -8.96 -7.71 7.87
C LEU A 309 -7.55 -8.12 8.28
N LYS A 310 -7.42 -8.80 9.43
CA LYS A 310 -6.16 -9.41 9.83
C LYS A 310 -6.27 -10.92 9.75
N ILE A 311 -5.26 -11.59 9.17
CA ILE A 311 -5.15 -13.05 9.16
C ILE A 311 -3.92 -13.48 9.94
N GLU A 312 -4.08 -14.46 10.81
CA GLU A 312 -3.02 -15.03 11.65
C GLU A 312 -3.01 -16.55 11.50
N ILE A 313 -1.86 -17.14 11.79
CA ILE A 313 -1.69 -18.60 11.78
C ILE A 313 -0.98 -19.06 13.04
N SER A 314 -1.48 -20.14 13.61
CA SER A 314 -0.85 -20.88 14.71
C SER A 314 -0.82 -22.35 14.33
N SER A 315 0.29 -23.01 14.52
CA SER A 315 0.43 -24.42 14.12
C SER A 315 1.47 -25.12 14.96
N LYS A 316 1.29 -26.44 15.12
CA LYS A 316 2.27 -27.33 15.71
C LYS A 316 2.44 -28.53 14.80
N GLU A 317 3.70 -28.85 14.44
CA GLU A 317 4.04 -29.95 13.55
C GLU A 317 3.43 -31.26 14.04
N ASP A 318 2.81 -32.00 13.13
CA ASP A 318 2.08 -33.27 13.34
C ASP A 318 0.85 -33.24 14.27
N GLU A 319 0.45 -32.02 14.71
CA GLU A 319 -0.71 -31.87 15.59
C GLU A 319 -1.87 -31.12 14.92
N TYR A 320 -1.68 -29.83 14.59
CA TYR A 320 -2.74 -28.98 14.05
C TYR A 320 -2.20 -27.80 13.25
N THR A 321 -3.08 -27.24 12.39
CA THR A 321 -2.93 -25.89 11.83
C THR A 321 -4.20 -25.09 12.12
N ARG A 322 -4.07 -23.91 12.71
CA ARG A 322 -5.15 -22.99 13.04
C ARG A 322 -4.95 -21.68 12.31
N LEU A 323 -5.91 -21.30 11.48
CA LEU A 323 -6.00 -20.00 10.84
C LEU A 323 -7.07 -19.16 11.51
N ILE A 324 -6.76 -17.88 11.72
CA ILE A 324 -7.59 -16.93 12.44
C ILE A 324 -7.79 -15.71 11.55
N ILE A 325 -9.05 -15.35 11.26
CA ILE A 325 -9.40 -14.13 10.53
C ILE A 325 -10.11 -13.19 11.50
N ILE A 326 -9.61 -11.97 11.60
CA ILE A 326 -10.11 -10.94 12.53
C ILE A 326 -10.82 -9.87 11.72
N PHE A 327 -12.10 -9.66 12.02
CA PHE A 327 -12.99 -8.66 11.40
C PHE A 327 -13.19 -7.51 12.39
N PRO A 328 -12.62 -6.32 12.15
CA PRO A 328 -12.78 -5.20 13.08
C PRO A 328 -14.23 -4.72 13.10
N LYS A 329 -14.75 -4.38 14.29
CA LYS A 329 -16.01 -3.71 14.50
C LYS A 329 -15.77 -2.20 14.53
N GLY A 330 -15.44 -1.60 13.39
CA GLY A 330 -15.28 -0.16 13.25
C GLY A 330 -16.39 0.44 12.41
N THR A 331 -16.69 1.70 12.63
CA THR A 331 -17.64 2.46 11.81
C THR A 331 -17.18 2.44 10.36
N VAL A 332 -18.05 2.04 9.46
CA VAL A 332 -17.91 1.96 7.99
C VAL A 332 -17.52 3.33 7.36
N HIS A 333 -17.30 4.37 8.15
CA HIS A 333 -17.12 5.74 7.69
C HIS A 333 -15.73 6.11 7.18
N ASN A 334 -14.75 5.23 7.23
CA ASN A 334 -13.39 5.54 6.73
C ASN A 334 -13.06 4.94 5.35
N PHE A 335 -14.05 4.43 4.61
CA PHE A 335 -13.83 3.85 3.27
C PHE A 335 -14.42 4.68 2.12
N SER A 336 -14.82 5.93 2.39
CA SER A 336 -15.39 6.84 1.40
C SER A 336 -14.72 8.22 1.46
N GLU A 337 -13.40 8.29 1.23
CA GLU A 337 -12.71 9.51 0.76
C GLU A 337 -11.55 9.12 -0.16
#